data_6d1bbaa90665994242dbb18fc37a1553
#
_entry.id   6d1bbaa90665994242dbb18fc37a1553
#
_cell.length_a   1.000
_cell.length_b   1.000
_cell.length_c   1.000
_cell.angle_alpha   90.00
_cell.angle_beta   90.00
_cell.angle_gamma   90.00
#
_symmetry.space_group_name_H-M   'P 1'
#
loop_
_entity.id
_entity.type
_entity.pdbx_description
1 polymer ?
#
loop_
_entity_poly.entity_id
_entity_poly.type
_entity_poly.pdbx_seq_one_letter_code
_entity_poly.pdbx_strand_id
1 'polypeptide(L)'
;MIATNATQQESSGETRLAYILGVPLADNVVRQWPQMGEVVRTRRLIADVEGNFPGLTLEVGRRLQLNDVVVVEWTANYGDGRLYRNVTIGELQNGKAARVTDYWGEPTDTPEWRRPMTDKLDMRGDGIWPDAEHLGHH
;
A
#
# COMPACT_ATOMS: atom_id res chain seq x y z
N MET A 1 -12.06 -14.40 -1.87
CA MET A 1 -11.87 -13.72 -3.14
C MET A 1 -10.57 -12.96 -3.28
N ILE A 2 -9.96 -12.65 -2.18
CA ILE A 2 -8.71 -11.89 -2.25
C ILE A 2 -7.62 -12.72 -2.91
N ALA A 3 -7.55 -14.01 -2.58
CA ALA A 3 -6.62 -14.88 -3.28
C ALA A 3 -6.95 -14.92 -4.77
N THR A 4 -8.24 -14.85 -5.10
CA THR A 4 -8.66 -14.78 -6.47
C THR A 4 -8.18 -13.49 -7.13
N ASN A 5 -8.20 -12.38 -6.37
CA ASN A 5 -7.69 -11.13 -6.91
C ASN A 5 -6.21 -11.24 -7.26
N ALA A 6 -5.43 -11.83 -6.36
CA ALA A 6 -4.01 -12.03 -6.66
C ALA A 6 -3.83 -12.91 -7.89
N THR A 7 -4.64 -13.97 -8.00
CA THR A 7 -4.58 -14.85 -9.15
C THR A 7 -4.99 -14.11 -10.42
N GLN A 8 -6.03 -13.30 -10.33
CA GLN A 8 -6.48 -12.53 -11.49
C GLN A 8 -5.41 -11.54 -11.93
N GLN A 9 -4.73 -10.91 -10.99
CA GLN A 9 -3.65 -10.00 -11.33
C GLN A 9 -2.53 -10.72 -12.03
N GLU A 10 -2.19 -11.90 -11.57
CA GLU A 10 -1.15 -12.69 -12.21
C GLU A 10 -1.58 -13.11 -13.61
N SER A 11 -2.86 -13.50 -13.74
CA SER A 11 -3.36 -13.93 -15.05
C SER A 11 -3.35 -12.79 -16.07
N SER A 12 -3.63 -11.58 -15.61
CA SER A 12 -3.69 -10.42 -16.48
C SER A 12 -2.31 -9.78 -16.68
N GLY A 13 -1.27 -10.29 -15.99
CA GLY A 13 0.05 -9.69 -16.03
C GLY A 13 0.18 -8.48 -15.15
N GLU A 14 -0.82 -8.19 -14.35
CA GLU A 14 -0.81 -7.04 -13.48
C GLU A 14 -0.25 -7.39 -12.11
N THR A 15 0.63 -6.54 -11.57
CA THR A 15 1.18 -6.73 -10.23
C THR A 15 0.23 -6.16 -9.19
N ARG A 16 0.41 -6.59 -7.94
CA ARG A 16 -0.30 -5.96 -6.83
C ARG A 16 0.04 -4.47 -6.76
N LEU A 17 1.27 -4.12 -7.05
CA LEU A 17 1.71 -2.72 -7.01
C LEU A 17 0.93 -1.88 -8.00
N ALA A 18 0.71 -2.37 -9.20
CA ALA A 18 -0.09 -1.64 -10.18
C ALA A 18 -1.51 -1.46 -9.68
N TYR A 19 -2.07 -2.49 -9.06
CA TYR A 19 -3.40 -2.39 -8.46
C TYR A 19 -3.42 -1.34 -7.35
N ILE A 20 -2.42 -1.36 -6.47
CA ILE A 20 -2.35 -0.38 -5.37
C ILE A 20 -2.30 1.03 -5.94
N LEU A 21 -1.41 1.27 -6.89
CA LEU A 21 -1.23 2.60 -7.47
C LEU A 21 -2.40 3.03 -8.35
N GLY A 22 -3.06 2.08 -8.98
CA GLY A 22 -4.12 2.38 -9.94
C GLY A 22 -3.58 2.83 -11.28
N VAL A 23 -2.30 2.58 -11.56
CA VAL A 23 -1.67 2.89 -12.84
C VAL A 23 -0.72 1.77 -13.20
N PRO A 24 -0.43 1.58 -14.50
CA PRO A 24 0.51 0.54 -14.89
C PRO A 24 1.94 0.88 -14.53
N LEU A 25 2.78 -0.14 -14.44
CA LEU A 25 4.19 0.05 -14.16
C LEU A 25 4.96 0.10 -15.47
N ALA A 26 5.99 0.96 -15.50
CA ALA A 26 6.96 0.92 -16.60
C ALA A 26 7.76 -0.37 -16.51
N ASP A 27 8.27 -0.86 -17.65
CA ASP A 27 9.06 -2.09 -17.64
C ASP A 27 10.29 -1.99 -16.75
N ASN A 28 10.92 -0.81 -16.73
CA ASN A 28 12.12 -0.57 -15.95
C ASN A 28 11.83 0.11 -14.61
N VAL A 29 10.62 -0.04 -14.09
CA VAL A 29 10.23 0.55 -12.82
C VAL A 29 11.16 0.10 -11.70
N VAL A 30 11.37 1.00 -10.74
CA VAL A 30 12.16 0.71 -9.54
C VAL A 30 11.24 0.85 -8.34
N ARG A 31 11.25 -0.17 -7.49
CA ARG A 31 10.49 -0.14 -6.24
C ARG A 31 11.47 -0.19 -5.09
N GLN A 32 11.37 0.77 -4.17
CA GLN A 32 12.33 0.88 -3.08
C GLN A 32 11.62 0.88 -1.73
N TRP A 33 12.30 0.28 -0.76
CA TRP A 33 11.84 0.21 0.62
C TRP A 33 12.90 0.86 1.51
N PRO A 34 12.82 2.18 1.73
CA PRO A 34 13.86 2.89 2.48
C PRO A 34 14.05 2.37 3.90
N GLN A 35 12.99 1.86 4.53
CA GLN A 35 13.09 1.34 5.89
C GLN A 35 14.10 0.20 6.00
N MET A 36 14.25 -0.59 4.95
CA MET A 36 15.15 -1.72 4.92
C MET A 36 16.38 -1.47 4.07
N GLY A 37 16.40 -0.32 3.38
CA GLY A 37 17.50 -0.02 2.47
C GLY A 37 17.53 -0.92 1.25
N GLU A 38 16.36 -1.37 0.79
CA GLU A 38 16.26 -2.30 -0.33
C GLU A 38 15.65 -1.67 -1.55
N VAL A 39 16.01 -2.20 -2.70
CA VAL A 39 15.41 -1.81 -3.96
C VAL A 39 15.23 -3.06 -4.81
N VAL A 40 14.10 -3.12 -5.52
CA VAL A 40 13.88 -4.16 -6.52
C VAL A 40 13.61 -3.45 -7.85
N ARG A 41 14.23 -3.95 -8.91
CA ARG A 41 14.21 -3.31 -10.21
C ARG A 41 13.46 -4.17 -11.20
N THR A 42 12.81 -3.53 -12.15
CA THR A 42 12.01 -4.08 -13.22
C THR A 42 10.67 -4.62 -12.76
N ARG A 43 9.70 -4.44 -13.64
CA ARG A 43 8.35 -4.95 -13.37
C ARG A 43 8.35 -6.45 -13.12
N ARG A 44 9.18 -7.16 -13.85
CA ARG A 44 9.26 -8.62 -13.72
C ARG A 44 9.74 -9.04 -12.33
N LEU A 45 10.80 -8.40 -11.81
CA LEU A 45 11.30 -8.77 -10.50
C LEU A 45 10.35 -8.36 -9.40
N ILE A 46 9.65 -7.25 -9.57
CA ILE A 46 8.61 -6.86 -8.62
C ILE A 46 7.54 -7.94 -8.56
N ALA A 47 7.11 -8.45 -9.70
CA ALA A 47 6.13 -9.52 -9.73
C ALA A 47 6.66 -10.79 -9.06
N ASP A 48 7.93 -11.11 -9.27
CA ASP A 48 8.53 -12.28 -8.64
C ASP A 48 8.54 -12.15 -7.13
N VAL A 49 8.91 -10.98 -6.62
CA VAL A 49 8.90 -10.75 -5.17
C VAL A 49 7.50 -10.88 -4.63
N GLU A 50 6.51 -10.29 -5.31
CA GLU A 50 5.12 -10.37 -4.87
C GLU A 50 4.62 -11.80 -4.84
N GLY A 51 5.03 -12.59 -5.80
CA GLY A 51 4.63 -13.98 -5.88
C GLY A 51 5.15 -14.84 -4.73
N ASN A 52 6.15 -14.36 -4.02
CA ASN A 52 6.73 -15.09 -2.89
C ASN A 52 6.21 -14.60 -1.53
N PHE A 53 5.36 -13.58 -1.51
CA PHE A 53 4.74 -13.15 -0.27
C PHE A 53 3.73 -14.19 0.17
N PRO A 54 3.64 -14.47 1.49
CA PRO A 54 2.58 -15.34 1.98
C PRO A 54 1.23 -14.70 1.75
N GLY A 55 0.18 -15.47 1.92
CA GLY A 55 -1.17 -15.08 1.59
C GLY A 55 -1.55 -13.71 2.10
N LEU A 56 -1.37 -12.72 1.26
CA LEU A 56 -1.60 -11.34 1.58
C LEU A 56 -2.98 -10.92 1.12
N THR A 57 -3.76 -10.35 2.02
CA THR A 57 -4.92 -9.56 1.62
C THR A 57 -4.59 -8.10 1.79
N LEU A 58 -5.08 -7.28 0.89
CA LEU A 58 -4.82 -5.85 0.98
C LEU A 58 -6.08 -5.06 0.70
N GLU A 59 -6.13 -3.88 1.25
CA GLU A 59 -7.21 -2.96 0.98
C GLU A 59 -6.64 -1.58 0.75
N VAL A 60 -7.04 -0.96 -0.36
CA VAL A 60 -6.59 0.37 -0.72
C VAL A 60 -7.49 1.39 -0.05
N GLY A 61 -6.87 2.38 0.59
CA GLY A 61 -7.56 3.50 1.19
C GLY A 61 -7.62 4.68 0.23
N ARG A 62 -6.99 5.79 0.61
CA ARG A 62 -7.02 6.98 -0.22
C ARG A 62 -5.95 6.90 -1.30
N ARG A 63 -6.33 7.32 -2.50
CA ARG A 63 -5.38 7.57 -3.58
C ARG A 63 -5.42 9.05 -3.90
N LEU A 64 -4.28 9.68 -3.82
CA LEU A 64 -4.15 11.10 -4.11
C LEU A 64 -3.20 11.24 -5.29
N GLN A 65 -3.63 11.96 -6.30
CA GLN A 65 -2.79 12.17 -7.48
C GLN A 65 -2.64 13.66 -7.72
N LEU A 66 -1.39 14.08 -7.89
CA LEU A 66 -1.08 15.45 -8.21
C LEU A 66 0.00 15.43 -9.27
N ASN A 67 -0.36 15.86 -10.49
CA ASN A 67 0.55 15.83 -11.63
C ASN A 67 1.09 14.40 -11.84
N ASP A 68 2.38 14.21 -11.70
CA ASP A 68 3.03 12.94 -11.98
C ASP A 68 3.34 12.16 -10.72
N VAL A 69 2.62 12.41 -9.63
CA VAL A 69 2.83 11.70 -8.36
C VAL A 69 1.51 11.13 -7.88
N VAL A 70 1.53 9.86 -7.49
CA VAL A 70 0.39 9.20 -6.86
C VAL A 70 0.81 8.78 -5.47
N VAL A 71 0.00 9.11 -4.47
CA VAL A 71 0.23 8.69 -3.09
C VAL A 71 -0.95 7.84 -2.68
N VAL A 72 -0.68 6.64 -2.17
CA VAL A 72 -1.74 5.69 -1.86
C VAL A 72 -1.56 5.18 -0.44
N GLU A 73 -2.63 5.24 0.33
CA GLU A 73 -2.70 4.57 1.62
C GLU A 73 -3.32 3.20 1.42
N TRP A 74 -2.73 2.17 2.03
CA TRP A 74 -3.29 0.84 1.93
C TRP A 74 -2.89 0.02 3.15
N THR A 75 -3.64 -1.04 3.40
CA THR A 75 -3.33 -1.95 4.50
C THR A 75 -2.98 -3.31 3.95
N ALA A 76 -2.11 -4.00 4.67
CA ALA A 76 -1.73 -5.36 4.37
C ALA A 76 -2.08 -6.25 5.55
N ASN A 77 -2.64 -7.42 5.26
CA ASN A 77 -2.98 -8.43 6.25
C ASN A 77 -2.41 -9.75 5.76
N TYR A 78 -1.44 -10.28 6.51
CA TYR A 78 -0.80 -11.55 6.16
C TYR A 78 -1.44 -12.74 6.86
N GLY A 79 -2.54 -12.51 7.58
CA GLY A 79 -3.20 -13.59 8.31
C GLY A 79 -2.63 -13.82 9.68
N ASP A 80 -1.80 -12.91 10.17
CA ASP A 80 -1.18 -13.04 11.49
C ASP A 80 -1.86 -12.17 12.55
N GLY A 81 -3.03 -11.62 12.23
CA GLY A 81 -3.78 -10.79 13.16
C GLY A 81 -3.31 -9.36 13.24
N ARG A 82 -2.36 -8.96 12.42
CA ARG A 82 -1.80 -7.62 12.44
C ARG A 82 -2.13 -6.92 11.13
N LEU A 83 -2.51 -5.65 11.23
CA LEU A 83 -2.79 -4.83 10.06
C LEU A 83 -1.66 -3.82 9.91
N TYR A 84 -0.97 -3.90 8.79
CA TYR A 84 0.11 -2.98 8.48
C TYR A 84 -0.46 -1.83 7.66
N ARG A 85 -0.22 -0.61 8.11
CA ARG A 85 -0.73 0.60 7.45
C ARG A 85 0.39 1.20 6.64
N ASN A 86 0.23 1.16 5.34
CA ASN A 86 1.31 1.45 4.41
C ASN A 86 1.00 2.67 3.57
N VAL A 87 2.06 3.33 3.12
CA VAL A 87 1.96 4.41 2.15
C VAL A 87 2.89 4.09 1.00
N THR A 88 2.37 4.19 -0.21
CA THR A 88 3.14 3.98 -1.41
C THR A 88 3.09 5.26 -2.24
N ILE A 89 4.25 5.71 -2.67
CA ILE A 89 4.40 6.90 -3.50
C ILE A 89 4.91 6.47 -4.86
N GLY A 90 4.15 6.77 -5.90
CA GLY A 90 4.53 6.45 -7.27
C GLY A 90 4.83 7.70 -8.05
N GLU A 91 6.00 7.73 -8.70
CA GLU A 91 6.39 8.81 -9.59
C GLU A 91 6.22 8.32 -11.02
N LEU A 92 5.47 9.07 -11.81
CA LEU A 92 5.02 8.62 -13.12
C LEU A 92 5.83 9.27 -14.23
N GLN A 93 6.02 8.51 -15.31
CA GLN A 93 6.52 9.01 -16.57
C GLN A 93 5.60 8.48 -17.64
N ASN A 94 5.04 9.38 -18.44
CA ASN A 94 4.11 9.02 -19.50
C ASN A 94 2.96 8.14 -19.00
N GLY A 95 2.47 8.45 -17.80
CA GLY A 95 1.33 7.74 -17.23
C GLY A 95 1.66 6.39 -16.61
N LYS A 96 2.91 5.99 -16.57
CA LYS A 96 3.33 4.73 -15.98
C LYS A 96 4.25 5.00 -14.80
N ALA A 97 4.15 4.17 -13.77
CA ALA A 97 5.00 4.31 -12.60
C ALA A 97 6.43 3.95 -12.95
N ALA A 98 7.35 4.89 -12.74
CA ALA A 98 8.77 4.70 -13.03
C ALA A 98 9.57 4.48 -11.77
N ARG A 99 9.20 5.14 -10.67
CA ARG A 99 9.84 4.93 -9.37
C ARG A 99 8.77 4.89 -8.31
N VAL A 100 8.87 3.90 -7.44
CA VAL A 100 7.88 3.67 -6.40
C VAL A 100 8.60 3.53 -5.06
N THR A 101 8.05 4.16 -4.04
CA THR A 101 8.61 4.11 -2.69
C THR A 101 7.52 3.64 -1.73
N ASP A 102 7.82 2.60 -0.95
CA ASP A 102 6.88 2.09 0.05
C ASP A 102 7.39 2.36 1.45
N TYR A 103 6.49 2.78 2.32
CA TYR A 103 6.72 2.83 3.75
C TYR A 103 5.68 1.95 4.43
N TRP A 104 6.15 1.17 5.39
CA TRP A 104 5.31 0.19 6.09
C TRP A 104 5.12 0.63 7.52
N GLY A 105 3.85 0.73 7.94
CA GLY A 105 3.50 1.09 9.30
C GLY A 105 3.09 -0.13 10.09
N GLU A 106 3.98 -0.60 10.95
CA GLU A 106 3.68 -1.73 11.81
C GLU A 106 2.77 -1.28 12.94
N PRO A 107 1.71 -2.04 13.28
CA PRO A 107 0.82 -1.63 14.37
C PRO A 107 1.56 -1.65 15.70
N THR A 108 1.35 -0.62 16.49
CA THR A 108 1.95 -0.49 17.81
C THR A 108 0.90 0.06 18.77
N ASP A 109 1.10 -0.21 20.05
CA ASP A 109 0.23 0.33 21.09
C ASP A 109 0.55 1.80 21.34
N THR A 110 -0.45 2.54 21.78
CA THR A 110 -0.24 3.91 22.21
C THR A 110 0.67 3.92 23.45
N PRO A 111 1.75 4.70 23.45
CA PRO A 111 2.58 4.81 24.63
C PRO A 111 1.79 5.31 25.83
N GLU A 112 2.08 4.76 26.99
CA GLU A 112 1.31 5.04 28.19
C GLU A 112 1.32 6.51 28.57
N TRP A 113 2.46 7.17 28.34
CA TRP A 113 2.62 8.56 28.77
C TRP A 113 1.66 9.51 28.07
N ARG A 114 1.19 9.16 26.86
CA ARG A 114 0.31 10.07 26.13
C ARG A 114 -1.15 9.63 26.09
N ARG A 115 -1.46 8.47 26.66
CA ARG A 115 -2.85 7.99 26.65
C ARG A 115 -3.86 8.97 27.19
N PRO A 116 -3.55 9.70 28.27
CA PRO A 116 -4.54 10.67 28.78
C PRO A 116 -4.79 11.83 27.85
N MET A 117 -3.93 12.05 26.87
CA MET A 117 -4.02 13.20 25.97
C MET A 117 -4.52 12.85 24.57
N THR A 118 -4.75 11.58 24.29
CA THR A 118 -5.15 11.13 22.95
C THR A 118 -6.46 10.36 23.06
N ASP A 119 -7.25 10.48 22.01
CA ASP A 119 -8.50 9.73 21.87
C ASP A 119 -8.29 8.64 20.84
N LYS A 120 -9.18 7.69 20.82
CA LYS A 120 -9.20 6.69 19.78
C LYS A 120 -9.67 7.29 18.48
N LEU A 121 -8.97 6.95 17.41
CA LEU A 121 -9.38 7.37 16.08
C LEU A 121 -10.63 6.59 15.67
N ASP A 122 -11.64 7.31 15.18
CA ASP A 122 -12.85 6.67 14.68
C ASP A 122 -12.53 5.95 13.36
N MET A 123 -12.84 4.67 13.34
CA MET A 123 -12.56 3.84 12.18
C MET A 123 -13.86 3.48 11.48
N ARG A 124 -13.78 3.17 10.18
CA ARG A 124 -14.93 2.63 9.47
C ARG A 124 -15.38 1.32 10.12
N GLY A 125 -16.55 0.87 9.73
CA GLY A 125 -17.09 -0.36 10.30
C GLY A 125 -16.18 -1.58 10.15
N ASP A 126 -15.29 -1.57 9.14
CA ASP A 126 -14.32 -2.65 8.96
C ASP A 126 -13.08 -2.50 9.85
N GLY A 127 -12.94 -1.36 10.54
CA GLY A 127 -11.82 -1.12 11.43
C GLY A 127 -10.49 -0.89 10.73
N ILE A 128 -10.49 -0.78 9.42
CA ILE A 128 -9.24 -0.69 8.67
C ILE A 128 -8.82 0.75 8.43
N TRP A 129 -9.78 1.62 8.10
CA TRP A 129 -9.48 3.01 7.78
C TRP A 129 -10.28 3.96 8.68
N PRO A 130 -9.75 5.17 8.91
CA PRO A 130 -10.52 6.17 9.65
C PRO A 130 -11.81 6.52 8.93
N ASP A 131 -12.81 6.92 9.71
CA ASP A 131 -14.08 7.35 9.17
C ASP A 131 -13.87 8.61 8.33
N ALA A 132 -14.29 8.56 7.07
CA ALA A 132 -14.09 9.67 6.14
C ALA A 132 -14.81 10.93 6.60
N GLU A 133 -15.91 10.79 7.31
CA GLU A 133 -16.64 11.94 7.80
C GLU A 133 -15.88 12.74 8.85
N HIS A 134 -14.98 12.06 9.55
CA HIS A 134 -14.14 12.74 10.54
C HIS A 134 -12.89 13.33 9.93
N LEU A 135 -12.51 12.86 8.75
CA LEU A 135 -11.31 13.34 8.09
C LEU A 135 -11.61 14.35 6.99
N GLY A 136 -12.83 14.34 6.50
CA GLY A 136 -13.17 15.04 5.27
C GLY A 136 -13.65 16.45 5.46
N HIS A 137 -13.42 17.03 6.59
CA HIS A 137 -13.95 18.37 6.88
C HIS A 137 -12.93 19.44 6.62
N HIS A 138 -12.45 19.44 5.44
CA HIS A 138 -11.42 20.41 5.10
C HIS A 138 -11.68 20.99 3.74
#